data_81eba55e738373b9f64426abf119366b
#
_entry.id   81eba55e738373b9f64426abf119366b
#
_cell.length_a   1.000
_cell.length_b   1.000
_cell.length_c   1.000
_cell.angle_alpha   90.00
_cell.angle_beta   90.00
_cell.angle_gamma   90.00
#
_symmetry.space_group_name_H-M   'P 1'
#
loop_
_entity.id
_entity.type
_entity.pdbx_description
1 polymer ?
#
loop_
_entity_poly.entity_id
_entity_poly.type
_entity_poly.pdbx_seq_one_letter_code
_entity_poly.pdbx_strand_id
1 'polypeptide(L)'
;GDIVNIMLPLGNSFTIPSKEQENKRLLLIGGGVGTAPMLYLGACLKEAGFEPTFLLGARSKDDVLQLDEFQRFGKVYITTEDGSLGEKGYVTNHTILKEVRFDQIYTCGPKPMMVAVAKYAGAEAISCEVSLENTMACGIGACLCCVEKNKEGHNVCVCTEGPVFNIEK
;
A
#
# COMPACT_ATOMS: atom_id res chain seq x y z
N GLY A 1 -1.98 30.14 9.00
CA GLY A 1 -2.43 28.85 9.35
C GLY A 1 -3.91 28.69 9.06
N ASP A 2 -4.23 27.82 8.09
CA ASP A 2 -5.62 27.49 7.77
C ASP A 2 -6.22 26.59 8.84
N ILE A 3 -7.52 26.74 9.11
CA ILE A 3 -8.26 25.86 10.00
C ILE A 3 -8.91 24.78 9.17
N VAL A 4 -8.61 23.52 9.47
CA VAL A 4 -9.22 22.36 8.83
C VAL A 4 -10.05 21.56 9.84
N ASN A 5 -11.20 21.06 9.41
CA ASN A 5 -12.01 20.13 10.20
C ASN A 5 -11.60 18.71 9.84
N ILE A 6 -11.18 17.93 10.83
CA ILE A 6 -10.73 16.54 10.63
C ILE A 6 -11.55 15.62 11.52
N MET A 7 -12.03 14.53 10.95
CA MET A 7 -12.68 13.45 11.67
C MET A 7 -11.68 12.33 11.90
N LEU A 8 -11.33 12.05 13.15
CA LEU A 8 -10.36 11.03 13.56
C LEU A 8 -10.82 10.32 14.85
N PRO A 9 -10.43 9.05 15.06
CA PRO A 9 -9.82 8.13 14.08
C PRO A 9 -10.86 7.61 13.08
N LEU A 10 -10.41 7.27 11.85
CA LEU A 10 -11.24 6.60 10.86
C LEU A 10 -10.71 5.20 10.60
N GLY A 11 -11.58 4.20 10.76
CA GLY A 11 -11.31 2.81 10.39
C GLY A 11 -10.08 2.20 11.08
N ASN A 12 -9.29 1.47 10.30
CA ASN A 12 -8.11 0.73 10.75
C ASN A 12 -6.82 1.19 10.05
N SER A 13 -5.72 0.52 10.33
CA SER A 13 -4.41 0.79 9.75
C SER A 13 -3.73 -0.49 9.28
N PHE A 14 -2.63 -0.37 8.53
CA PHE A 14 -1.75 -1.48 8.21
C PHE A 14 -1.20 -2.14 9.49
N THR A 15 -1.04 -3.45 9.45
CA THR A 15 -0.51 -4.23 10.56
C THR A 15 1.02 -4.13 10.60
N ILE A 16 1.57 -3.68 11.72
CA ILE A 16 3.01 -3.76 11.98
C ILE A 16 3.30 -5.14 12.59
N PRO A 17 4.19 -5.95 11.99
CA PRO A 17 4.52 -7.28 12.53
C PRO A 17 5.13 -7.19 13.93
N SER A 18 4.97 -8.24 14.74
CA SER A 18 5.59 -8.30 16.07
C SER A 18 7.12 -8.45 15.95
N LYS A 19 7.85 -8.06 17.00
CA LYS A 19 9.32 -8.19 17.05
C LYS A 19 9.83 -9.62 16.85
N GLU A 20 9.03 -10.62 17.19
CA GLU A 20 9.35 -12.04 16.95
C GLU A 20 9.45 -12.37 15.44
N GLN A 21 8.95 -11.48 14.59
CA GLN A 21 8.94 -11.59 13.14
C GLN A 21 9.93 -10.65 12.46
N GLU A 22 10.98 -10.20 13.17
CA GLU A 22 11.97 -9.21 12.69
C GLU A 22 12.67 -9.59 11.36
N ASN A 23 12.76 -10.89 11.07
CA ASN A 23 13.36 -11.40 9.83
C ASN A 23 12.42 -11.37 8.62
N LYS A 24 11.18 -10.91 8.77
CA LYS A 24 10.24 -10.81 7.63
C LYS A 24 10.73 -9.82 6.59
N ARG A 25 10.68 -10.23 5.34
CA ARG A 25 10.93 -9.37 4.19
C ARG A 25 9.63 -8.68 3.81
N LEU A 26 9.58 -7.39 4.08
CA LEU A 26 8.39 -6.56 3.92
C LEU A 26 8.51 -5.74 2.63
N LEU A 27 7.48 -5.81 1.78
CA LEU A 27 7.40 -5.04 0.54
C LEU A 27 6.24 -4.05 0.59
N LEU A 28 6.55 -2.79 0.38
CA LEU A 28 5.58 -1.69 0.32
C LEU A 28 5.45 -1.24 -1.12
N ILE A 29 4.29 -1.44 -1.72
CA ILE A 29 4.01 -1.08 -3.12
C ILE A 29 3.10 0.14 -3.14
N GLY A 30 3.60 1.24 -3.69
CA GLY A 30 2.85 2.48 -3.81
C GLY A 30 2.73 2.97 -5.24
N GLY A 31 1.60 3.59 -5.59
CA GLY A 31 1.42 4.22 -6.89
C GLY A 31 0.63 5.52 -6.82
N GLY A 32 1.10 6.55 -7.53
CA GLY A 32 0.50 7.89 -7.49
C GLY A 32 0.41 8.43 -6.06
N VAL A 33 -0.74 8.96 -5.65
CA VAL A 33 -0.95 9.48 -4.28
C VAL A 33 -0.84 8.39 -3.20
N GLY A 34 -1.02 7.11 -3.56
CA GLY A 34 -0.88 5.98 -2.64
C GLY A 34 0.56 5.74 -2.16
N THR A 35 1.54 6.46 -2.69
CA THR A 35 2.91 6.44 -2.15
C THR A 35 3.00 7.12 -0.78
N ALA A 36 2.17 8.11 -0.50
CA ALA A 36 2.20 8.85 0.78
C ALA A 36 1.99 7.95 2.01
N PRO A 37 0.93 7.11 2.10
CA PRO A 37 0.78 6.18 3.22
C PRO A 37 1.89 5.13 3.28
N MET A 38 2.49 4.74 2.15
CA MET A 38 3.64 3.83 2.12
C MET A 38 4.89 4.46 2.74
N LEU A 39 5.12 5.75 2.52
CA LEU A 39 6.23 6.47 3.14
C LEU A 39 6.10 6.49 4.68
N TYR A 40 4.90 6.83 5.17
CA TYR A 40 4.62 6.84 6.61
C TYR A 40 4.72 5.44 7.23
N LEU A 41 4.14 4.42 6.59
CA LEU A 41 4.25 3.03 7.05
C LEU A 41 5.72 2.58 7.10
N GLY A 42 6.51 2.94 6.08
CA GLY A 42 7.94 2.64 6.05
C GLY A 42 8.71 3.25 7.21
N ALA A 43 8.41 4.49 7.59
CA ALA A 43 8.97 5.12 8.77
C ALA A 43 8.61 4.36 10.05
N CYS A 44 7.34 3.99 10.23
CA CYS A 44 6.86 3.21 11.38
C CYS A 44 7.53 1.82 11.46
N LEU A 45 7.67 1.15 10.32
CA LEU A 45 8.35 -0.17 10.25
C LEU A 45 9.83 -0.04 10.60
N LYS A 46 10.50 1.00 10.10
CA LYS A 46 11.91 1.27 10.44
C LYS A 46 12.09 1.53 11.93
N GLU A 47 11.22 2.33 12.53
CA GLU A 47 11.21 2.59 13.98
C GLU A 47 10.94 1.32 14.79
N ALA A 48 10.10 0.41 14.27
CA ALA A 48 9.84 -0.90 14.87
C ALA A 48 10.98 -1.91 14.69
N GLY A 49 12.06 -1.56 13.97
CA GLY A 49 13.26 -2.37 13.77
C GLY A 49 13.27 -3.21 12.49
N PHE A 50 12.33 -2.98 11.57
CA PHE A 50 12.30 -3.67 10.26
C PHE A 50 13.09 -2.91 9.19
N GLU A 51 13.50 -3.62 8.15
CA GLU A 51 14.11 -3.06 6.94
C GLU A 51 13.15 -3.20 5.75
N PRO A 52 12.22 -2.23 5.58
CA PRO A 52 11.24 -2.31 4.50
C PRO A 52 11.88 -2.14 3.13
N THR A 53 11.30 -2.80 2.14
CA THR A 53 11.60 -2.59 0.72
C THR A 53 10.43 -1.87 0.07
N PHE A 54 10.70 -0.83 -0.70
CA PHE A 54 9.70 -0.08 -1.45
C PHE A 54 9.74 -0.41 -2.92
N LEU A 55 8.58 -0.52 -3.54
CA LEU A 55 8.41 -0.59 -4.99
C LEU A 55 7.40 0.49 -5.40
N LEU A 56 7.90 1.54 -6.03
CA LEU A 56 7.11 2.70 -6.40
C LEU A 56 6.78 2.67 -7.89
N GLY A 57 5.50 2.81 -8.20
CA GLY A 57 5.00 2.89 -9.56
C GLY A 57 4.56 4.31 -9.91
N ALA A 58 5.00 4.80 -11.07
CA ALA A 58 4.65 6.12 -11.60
C ALA A 58 4.47 6.06 -13.12
N ARG A 59 3.89 7.12 -13.71
CA ARG A 59 3.80 7.24 -15.18
C ARG A 59 5.15 7.62 -15.77
N SER A 60 5.84 8.55 -15.12
CA SER A 60 7.13 9.08 -15.51
C SER A 60 8.00 9.39 -14.28
N LYS A 61 9.26 9.72 -14.50
CA LYS A 61 10.17 10.15 -13.43
C LYS A 61 9.67 11.37 -12.66
N ASP A 62 8.94 12.26 -13.34
CA ASP A 62 8.46 13.51 -12.75
C ASP A 62 7.30 13.26 -11.74
N ASP A 63 6.67 12.09 -11.82
CA ASP A 63 5.62 11.64 -10.90
C ASP A 63 6.18 10.87 -9.69
N VAL A 64 7.50 10.60 -9.65
CA VAL A 64 8.15 9.95 -8.50
C VAL A 64 8.53 11.01 -7.48
N LEU A 65 7.67 11.19 -6.48
CA LEU A 65 7.85 12.20 -5.44
C LEU A 65 8.60 11.64 -4.23
N GLN A 66 9.34 12.51 -3.54
CA GLN A 66 9.97 12.23 -2.23
C GLN A 66 10.91 11.01 -2.21
N LEU A 67 11.58 10.72 -3.32
CA LEU A 67 12.46 9.55 -3.44
C LEU A 67 13.52 9.50 -2.34
N ASP A 68 14.14 10.64 -2.02
CA ASP A 68 15.16 10.74 -0.97
C ASP A 68 14.60 10.36 0.41
N GLU A 69 13.35 10.70 0.70
CA GLU A 69 12.70 10.33 1.96
C GLU A 69 12.46 8.81 2.05
N PHE A 70 12.01 8.18 0.96
CA PHE A 70 11.88 6.73 0.92
C PHE A 70 13.20 6.01 1.15
N GLN A 71 14.30 6.51 0.55
CA GLN A 71 15.63 5.94 0.69
C GLN A 71 16.18 6.00 2.13
N ARG A 72 15.69 6.93 2.95
CA ARG A 72 16.04 7.01 4.38
C ARG A 72 15.48 5.84 5.19
N PHE A 73 14.37 5.27 4.77
CA PHE A 73 13.67 4.24 5.53
C PHE A 73 13.95 2.82 5.03
N GLY A 74 14.33 2.65 3.76
CA GLY A 74 14.59 1.34 3.21
C GLY A 74 15.07 1.34 1.77
N LYS A 75 15.13 0.15 1.19
CA LYS A 75 15.55 -0.05 -0.20
C LYS A 75 14.43 0.34 -1.14
N VAL A 76 14.73 1.12 -2.18
CA VAL A 76 13.72 1.62 -3.12
C VAL A 76 13.96 1.07 -4.52
N TYR A 77 12.90 0.52 -5.10
CA TYR A 77 12.80 0.12 -6.49
C TYR A 77 11.70 0.94 -7.17
N ILE A 78 11.85 1.19 -8.46
CA ILE A 78 10.95 2.08 -9.19
C ILE A 78 10.58 1.46 -10.53
N THR A 79 9.31 1.58 -10.90
CA THR A 79 8.84 1.37 -12.26
C THR A 79 8.21 2.65 -12.79
N THR A 80 8.48 2.97 -14.05
CA THR A 80 7.75 4.01 -14.77
C THR A 80 7.17 3.45 -16.06
N GLU A 81 5.94 3.87 -16.38
CA GLU A 81 5.27 3.36 -17.58
C GLU A 81 6.04 3.71 -18.86
N ASP A 82 6.65 4.92 -18.89
CA ASP A 82 7.47 5.41 -20.01
C ASP A 82 8.92 4.90 -20.00
N GLY A 83 9.40 4.36 -18.86
CA GLY A 83 10.77 3.89 -18.67
C GLY A 83 11.78 5.01 -18.42
N SER A 84 11.32 6.19 -18.00
CA SER A 84 12.19 7.35 -17.74
C SER A 84 12.98 7.23 -16.43
N LEU A 85 12.55 6.36 -15.50
CA LEU A 85 13.26 6.05 -14.26
C LEU A 85 12.94 4.61 -13.82
N GLY A 86 13.95 3.86 -13.36
CA GLY A 86 13.81 2.48 -12.93
C GLY A 86 13.49 1.52 -14.07
N GLU A 87 12.72 0.47 -13.79
CA GLU A 87 12.27 -0.47 -14.82
C GLU A 87 11.05 0.09 -15.56
N LYS A 88 10.98 -0.17 -16.87
CA LYS A 88 9.81 0.20 -17.67
C LYS A 88 8.64 -0.75 -17.43
N GLY A 89 7.48 -0.21 -17.10
CA GLY A 89 6.24 -0.97 -16.99
C GLY A 89 5.50 -0.71 -15.67
N TYR A 90 4.74 -1.70 -15.23
CA TYR A 90 3.95 -1.65 -14.01
C TYR A 90 4.69 -2.35 -12.85
N VAL A 91 4.33 -2.03 -11.61
CA VAL A 91 4.94 -2.59 -10.40
C VAL A 91 4.98 -4.13 -10.40
N THR A 92 3.96 -4.79 -10.94
CA THR A 92 3.90 -6.25 -11.04
C THR A 92 4.83 -6.86 -12.10
N ASN A 93 5.48 -6.03 -12.93
CA ASN A 93 6.46 -6.47 -13.91
C ASN A 93 7.90 -6.39 -13.41
N HIS A 94 8.16 -5.68 -12.29
CA HIS A 94 9.51 -5.44 -11.79
C HIS A 94 10.22 -6.75 -11.43
N THR A 95 11.50 -6.84 -11.82
CA THR A 95 12.33 -8.05 -11.65
C THR A 95 12.50 -8.46 -10.19
N ILE A 96 12.48 -7.51 -9.25
CA ILE A 96 12.60 -7.77 -7.81
C ILE A 96 11.58 -8.78 -7.29
N LEU A 97 10.38 -8.83 -7.88
CA LEU A 97 9.34 -9.77 -7.50
C LEU A 97 9.68 -11.24 -7.85
N LYS A 98 10.63 -11.44 -8.76
CA LYS A 98 11.15 -12.77 -9.15
C LYS A 98 12.43 -13.12 -8.41
N GLU A 99 13.20 -12.12 -8.02
CA GLU A 99 14.52 -12.28 -7.37
C GLU A 99 14.39 -12.48 -5.86
N VAL A 100 13.41 -11.84 -5.24
CA VAL A 100 13.19 -11.86 -3.78
C VAL A 100 11.81 -12.34 -3.45
N ARG A 101 11.71 -13.38 -2.63
CA ARG A 101 10.43 -13.77 -2.03
C ARG A 101 10.17 -12.91 -0.80
N PHE A 102 9.08 -12.17 -0.81
CA PHE A 102 8.61 -11.39 0.32
C PHE A 102 7.64 -12.21 1.19
N ASP A 103 7.58 -11.88 2.47
CA ASP A 103 6.72 -12.55 3.45
C ASP A 103 5.42 -11.78 3.68
N GLN A 104 5.44 -10.46 3.43
CA GLN A 104 4.28 -9.57 3.57
C GLN A 104 4.36 -8.47 2.54
N ILE A 105 3.22 -8.18 1.90
CA ILE A 105 3.05 -7.07 0.97
C ILE A 105 2.03 -6.09 1.56
N TYR A 106 2.34 -4.80 1.46
CA TYR A 106 1.44 -3.69 1.72
C TYR A 106 1.27 -2.89 0.46
N THR A 107 0.06 -2.50 0.11
CA THR A 107 -0.15 -1.72 -1.11
C THR A 107 -1.22 -0.66 -0.98
N CYS A 108 -0.95 0.48 -1.61
CA CYS A 108 -1.89 1.59 -1.78
C CYS A 108 -1.65 2.28 -3.12
N GLY A 109 -2.73 2.63 -3.81
CA GLY A 109 -2.66 3.32 -5.09
C GLY A 109 -3.87 3.09 -5.98
N PRO A 110 -3.76 3.31 -7.28
CA PRO A 110 -4.87 3.12 -8.21
C PRO A 110 -5.46 1.71 -8.15
N LYS A 111 -6.80 1.61 -8.18
CA LYS A 111 -7.52 0.32 -8.05
C LYS A 111 -6.98 -0.77 -8.99
N PRO A 112 -6.67 -0.51 -10.28
CA PRO A 112 -6.09 -1.53 -11.16
C PRO A 112 -4.75 -2.06 -10.67
N MET A 113 -3.88 -1.19 -10.11
CA MET A 113 -2.60 -1.58 -9.54
C MET A 113 -2.79 -2.48 -8.32
N MET A 114 -3.63 -2.06 -7.38
CA MET A 114 -3.90 -2.84 -6.16
C MET A 114 -4.49 -4.22 -6.48
N VAL A 115 -5.41 -4.31 -7.46
CA VAL A 115 -5.96 -5.59 -7.93
C VAL A 115 -4.87 -6.49 -8.53
N ALA A 116 -3.95 -5.92 -9.32
CA ALA A 116 -2.85 -6.67 -9.91
C ALA A 116 -1.87 -7.19 -8.82
N VAL A 117 -1.56 -6.35 -7.84
CA VAL A 117 -0.71 -6.73 -6.69
C VAL A 117 -1.38 -7.81 -5.84
N ALA A 118 -2.67 -7.67 -5.55
CA ALA A 118 -3.43 -8.68 -4.80
C ALA A 118 -3.46 -10.04 -5.51
N LYS A 119 -3.64 -10.05 -6.84
CA LYS A 119 -3.59 -11.28 -7.64
C LYS A 119 -2.20 -11.92 -7.61
N TYR A 120 -1.14 -11.12 -7.73
CA TYR A 120 0.24 -11.59 -7.61
C TYR A 120 0.48 -12.22 -6.23
N ALA A 121 0.13 -11.50 -5.16
CA ALA A 121 0.31 -11.98 -3.80
C ALA A 121 -0.46 -13.28 -3.51
N GLY A 122 -1.71 -13.38 -4.01
CA GLY A 122 -2.51 -14.60 -3.89
C GLY A 122 -1.93 -15.79 -4.66
N ALA A 123 -1.37 -15.57 -5.86
CA ALA A 123 -0.73 -16.61 -6.65
C ALA A 123 0.57 -17.14 -5.99
N GLU A 124 1.32 -16.25 -5.32
CA GLU A 124 2.55 -16.60 -4.61
C GLU A 124 2.33 -17.01 -3.14
N ALA A 125 1.07 -17.06 -2.67
CA ALA A 125 0.70 -17.32 -1.28
C ALA A 125 1.43 -16.40 -0.29
N ILE A 126 1.51 -15.09 -0.63
CA ILE A 126 2.09 -14.04 0.19
C ILE A 126 0.96 -13.27 0.89
N SER A 127 1.07 -13.07 2.20
CA SER A 127 0.13 -12.21 2.93
C SER A 127 0.16 -10.79 2.37
N CYS A 128 -1.02 -10.22 2.09
CA CYS A 128 -1.10 -8.90 1.48
C CYS A 128 -2.22 -8.07 2.10
N GLU A 129 -1.88 -6.85 2.46
CA GLU A 129 -2.82 -5.82 2.90
C GLU A 129 -2.93 -4.72 1.85
N VAL A 130 -4.17 -4.37 1.53
CA VAL A 130 -4.49 -3.31 0.56
C VAL A 130 -5.21 -2.18 1.27
N SER A 131 -4.79 -0.94 1.04
CA SER A 131 -5.51 0.24 1.53
C SER A 131 -6.38 0.80 0.43
N LEU A 132 -7.69 0.69 0.60
CA LEU A 132 -8.67 1.17 -0.37
C LEU A 132 -8.90 2.66 -0.19
N GLU A 133 -8.94 3.38 -1.31
CA GLU A 133 -9.46 4.74 -1.38
C GLU A 133 -10.88 4.70 -1.93
N ASN A 134 -11.83 5.26 -1.18
CA ASN A 134 -13.21 5.31 -1.59
C ASN A 134 -13.84 6.66 -1.25
N THR A 135 -14.92 7.02 -1.94
CA THR A 135 -15.67 8.24 -1.63
C THR A 135 -16.29 8.10 -0.23
N MET A 136 -15.93 8.98 0.67
CA MET A 136 -16.44 9.01 2.03
C MET A 136 -17.27 10.28 2.26
N ALA A 137 -18.47 10.12 2.82
CA ALA A 137 -19.32 11.26 3.20
C ALA A 137 -19.42 11.39 4.73
N CYS A 138 -19.87 10.35 5.44
CA CYS A 138 -20.11 10.46 6.88
C CYS A 138 -18.92 10.00 7.74
N GLY A 139 -18.07 9.11 7.27
CA GLY A 139 -16.96 8.55 8.05
C GLY A 139 -17.33 7.61 9.21
N ILE A 140 -18.61 7.36 9.44
CA ILE A 140 -19.15 6.60 10.59
C ILE A 140 -20.00 5.39 10.19
N GLY A 141 -19.95 4.97 8.93
CA GLY A 141 -20.70 3.80 8.44
C GLY A 141 -22.20 4.02 8.18
N ALA A 142 -22.74 5.25 8.37
CA ALA A 142 -24.17 5.49 8.32
C ALA A 142 -24.71 5.74 6.90
N CYS A 143 -23.94 6.41 6.02
CA CYS A 143 -24.43 6.82 4.69
C CYS A 143 -24.28 5.76 3.61
N LEU A 144 -23.50 4.71 3.85
CA LEU A 144 -23.19 3.60 2.93
C LEU A 144 -22.51 4.04 1.61
N CYS A 145 -21.96 5.26 1.56
CA CYS A 145 -21.33 5.81 0.38
C CYS A 145 -20.01 5.07 0.03
N CYS A 146 -19.29 4.60 1.05
CA CYS A 146 -17.99 3.92 0.91
C CYS A 146 -18.09 2.39 0.95
N VAL A 147 -19.25 1.82 0.61
CA VAL A 147 -19.45 0.36 0.65
C VAL A 147 -18.71 -0.32 -0.51
N GLU A 148 -17.96 -1.35 -0.17
CA GLU A 148 -17.37 -2.31 -1.10
C GLU A 148 -17.86 -3.74 -0.79
N LYS A 149 -17.67 -4.67 -1.71
CA LYS A 149 -17.96 -6.08 -1.47
C LYS A 149 -16.69 -6.82 -1.08
N ASN A 150 -16.75 -7.54 0.03
CA ASN A 150 -15.68 -8.45 0.39
C ASN A 150 -15.71 -9.74 -0.49
N LYS A 151 -14.76 -10.64 -0.25
CA LYS A 151 -14.61 -11.90 -1.01
C LYS A 151 -15.85 -12.81 -0.91
N GLU A 152 -16.59 -12.76 0.18
CA GLU A 152 -17.82 -13.53 0.42
C GLU A 152 -19.07 -12.85 -0.17
N GLY A 153 -18.91 -11.67 -0.75
CA GLY A 153 -20.00 -10.88 -1.33
C GLY A 153 -20.77 -10.04 -0.32
N HIS A 154 -20.31 -9.96 0.93
CA HIS A 154 -20.90 -9.09 1.95
C HIS A 154 -20.47 -7.65 1.74
N ASN A 155 -21.35 -6.72 2.05
CA ASN A 155 -21.04 -5.31 2.03
C ASN A 155 -20.24 -4.92 3.27
N VAL A 156 -19.14 -4.21 3.07
CA VAL A 156 -18.26 -3.66 4.12
C VAL A 156 -18.11 -2.16 3.93
N CYS A 157 -18.13 -1.40 5.02
CA CYS A 157 -17.94 0.05 4.98
C CYS A 157 -16.45 0.38 5.12
N VAL A 158 -15.83 0.92 4.07
CA VAL A 158 -14.40 1.26 4.07
C VAL A 158 -14.04 2.26 5.20
N CYS A 159 -14.95 3.16 5.57
CA CYS A 159 -14.69 4.15 6.62
C CYS A 159 -14.66 3.58 8.05
N THR A 160 -15.22 2.39 8.29
CA THR A 160 -15.29 1.78 9.64
C THR A 160 -14.55 0.47 9.74
N GLU A 161 -14.60 -0.37 8.69
CA GLU A 161 -13.97 -1.68 8.64
C GLU A 161 -12.62 -1.66 7.89
N GLY A 162 -12.41 -0.65 7.01
CA GLY A 162 -11.18 -0.35 6.32
C GLY A 162 -10.46 0.87 6.91
N PRO A 163 -9.66 1.59 6.12
CA PRO A 163 -9.43 1.39 4.68
C PRO A 163 -8.54 0.20 4.33
N VAL A 164 -7.87 -0.41 5.31
CA VAL A 164 -6.95 -1.52 5.10
C VAL A 164 -7.67 -2.86 5.23
N PHE A 165 -7.52 -3.68 4.20
CA PHE A 165 -8.08 -5.03 4.15
C PHE A 165 -7.00 -6.05 3.80
N ASN A 166 -7.04 -7.21 4.45
CA ASN A 166 -6.25 -8.35 4.02
C ASN A 166 -6.96 -9.05 2.85
N ILE A 167 -6.23 -9.41 1.80
CA ILE A 167 -6.80 -10.04 0.59
C ILE A 167 -7.38 -11.43 0.82
N GLU A 168 -7.10 -12.05 1.97
CA GLU A 168 -7.63 -13.37 2.33
C GLU A 168 -9.06 -13.28 2.93
N LYS A 169 -9.44 -12.09 3.38
CA LYS A 169 -10.76 -11.76 3.94
C LYS A 169 -11.61 -11.08 2.87
#